data_404d06948eadacedd3c8b0014ee8660a
#
_entry.id   404d06948eadacedd3c8b0014ee8660a
#
_cell.length_a   1.000
_cell.length_b   1.000
_cell.length_c   1.000
_cell.angle_alpha   90.00
_cell.angle_beta   90.00
_cell.angle_gamma   90.00
#
_symmetry.space_group_name_H-M   'P 1'
#
loop_
_entity.id
_entity.type
_entity.pdbx_description
1 polymer ?
#
loop_
_entity_poly.entity_id
_entity_poly.type
_entity_poly.pdbx_seq_one_letter_code
_entity_poly.pdbx_strand_id
1 'polypeptide(L)' 'MSKIDPTARVEDGAVIGEGTEIGPFCIIGPNAVIGANCKLIAHVHITAQTTIGDGRTFRIPFQQ' A
#
# COMPACT_ATOMS: atom_id res chain seq x y z
N MET A 1 9.94 -9.74 -4.35
CA MET A 1 8.57 -10.08 -3.99
C MET A 1 8.00 -9.08 -3.02
N SER A 2 6.76 -8.76 -3.16
CA SER A 2 6.11 -7.89 -2.19
C SER A 2 5.69 -8.69 -0.97
N LYS A 3 5.54 -8.00 0.15
CA LYS A 3 5.16 -8.59 1.41
C LYS A 3 3.87 -7.95 1.86
N ILE A 4 2.83 -8.72 1.97
CA ILE A 4 1.51 -8.20 2.33
C ILE A 4 1.03 -8.89 3.60
N ASP A 5 0.76 -8.09 4.62
CA ASP A 5 0.27 -8.63 5.88
C ASP A 5 -1.10 -9.27 5.66
N PRO A 6 -1.38 -10.40 6.30
CA PRO A 6 -2.67 -11.07 6.12
C PRO A 6 -3.89 -10.22 6.48
N THR A 7 -3.72 -9.22 7.32
CA THR A 7 -4.83 -8.33 7.68
C THR A 7 -5.00 -7.18 6.71
N ALA A 8 -4.07 -7.01 5.77
CA ALA A 8 -4.19 -5.96 4.77
C ALA A 8 -5.20 -6.39 3.71
N ARG A 9 -5.86 -5.40 3.13
CA ARG A 9 -6.85 -5.65 2.10
C ARG A 9 -6.40 -5.00 0.80
N VAL A 10 -6.26 -5.79 -0.24
CA VAL A 10 -5.90 -5.29 -1.55
C VAL A 10 -7.08 -5.55 -2.48
N GLU A 11 -7.68 -4.48 -2.96
CA GLU A 11 -8.87 -4.59 -3.80
C GLU A 11 -8.49 -5.00 -5.21
N ASP A 12 -9.51 -5.36 -5.99
CA ASP A 12 -9.31 -5.84 -7.36
C ASP A 12 -8.61 -4.80 -8.21
N GLY A 13 -7.72 -5.27 -9.05
CA GLY A 13 -7.03 -4.42 -10.01
C GLY A 13 -5.88 -3.62 -9.43
N ALA A 14 -5.64 -3.70 -8.13
CA ALA A 14 -4.51 -3.02 -7.54
C ALA A 14 -3.20 -3.70 -7.94
N VAL A 15 -2.18 -2.91 -8.16
CA VAL A 15 -0.86 -3.41 -8.55
C VAL A 15 0.15 -3.01 -7.50
N ILE A 16 0.87 -3.99 -6.98
CA ILE A 16 1.88 -3.77 -5.94
C ILE A 16 3.24 -4.08 -6.55
N GLY A 17 4.13 -3.11 -6.50
CA GLY A 17 5.45 -3.28 -7.08
C GLY A 17 6.35 -4.21 -6.29
N GLU A 18 7.47 -4.56 -6.90
CA GLU A 18 8.42 -5.49 -6.32
C GLU A 18 9.04 -4.91 -5.06
N GLY A 19 9.18 -5.74 -4.03
CA GLY A 19 9.83 -5.31 -2.80
C GLY A 19 9.00 -4.42 -1.89
N THR A 20 7.77 -4.16 -2.25
CA THR A 20 6.89 -3.31 -1.44
C THR A 20 6.34 -4.11 -0.27
N GLU A 21 6.28 -3.47 0.89
CA GLU A 21 5.73 -4.09 2.10
C GLU A 21 4.45 -3.39 2.50
N ILE A 22 3.40 -4.17 2.70
CA ILE A 22 2.10 -3.66 3.13
C ILE A 22 1.88 -4.16 4.56
N GLY A 23 1.83 -3.24 5.50
CA GLY A 23 1.67 -3.57 6.91
C GLY A 23 0.25 -3.93 7.28
N PRO A 24 0.01 -4.20 8.58
CA PRO A 24 -1.30 -4.65 9.03
C PRO A 24 -2.37 -3.58 8.88
N PHE A 25 -3.58 -4.04 8.60
CA PHE A 25 -4.78 -3.20 8.52
C PHE A 25 -4.67 -2.10 7.47
N CYS A 26 -3.83 -2.29 6.46
CA CYS A 26 -3.79 -1.37 5.34
C CYS A 26 -4.88 -1.74 4.34
N ILE A 27 -5.39 -0.74 3.64
CA ILE A 27 -6.40 -0.96 2.62
C ILE A 27 -5.91 -0.30 1.33
N ILE A 28 -5.81 -1.11 0.28
CA ILE A 28 -5.40 -0.62 -1.02
C ILE A 28 -6.63 -0.65 -1.92
N GLY A 29 -7.05 0.52 -2.38
CA GLY A 29 -8.25 0.64 -3.18
C GLY A 29 -8.13 -0.01 -4.56
N PRO A 30 -9.26 -0.19 -5.25
CA PRO A 30 -9.23 -0.84 -6.55
C PRO A 30 -8.47 -0.01 -7.57
N ASN A 31 -7.71 -0.69 -8.40
CA ASN A 31 -6.93 -0.08 -9.47
C ASN A 31 -5.87 0.90 -9.00
N ALA A 32 -5.50 0.84 -7.72
CA ALA A 32 -4.38 1.64 -7.23
C ALA A 32 -3.08 1.00 -7.69
N VAL A 33 -2.07 1.81 -7.92
CA VAL A 33 -0.77 1.34 -8.34
C VAL A 33 0.27 1.78 -7.33
N ILE A 34 0.92 0.81 -6.70
CA ILE A 34 1.97 1.07 -5.73
C ILE A 34 3.30 0.70 -6.38
N GLY A 35 4.25 1.62 -6.36
CA GLY A 35 5.55 1.36 -6.95
C GLY A 35 6.38 0.33 -6.19
N ALA A 36 7.61 0.15 -6.62
CA ALA A 36 8.51 -0.81 -6.01
C ALA A 36 9.14 -0.24 -4.74
N ASN A 37 9.50 -1.12 -3.82
CA ASN A 37 10.24 -0.77 -2.60
C ASN A 37 9.53 0.27 -1.74
N CYS A 38 8.23 0.27 -1.77
CA CYS A 38 7.42 1.11 -0.89
C CYS A 38 7.20 0.40 0.43
N LYS A 39 6.86 1.17 1.45
CA LYS A 39 6.58 0.60 2.76
C LYS A 39 5.36 1.29 3.35
N LEU A 40 4.32 0.51 3.59
CA LEU A 40 3.11 0.98 4.25
C LEU A 40 3.11 0.38 5.64
N ILE A 41 3.29 1.22 6.65
CA ILE A 41 3.56 0.72 8.00
C ILE A 41 2.34 0.03 8.59
N ALA A 42 1.25 0.76 8.76
CA ALA A 42 0.04 0.19 9.34
C ALA A 42 -1.10 1.17 9.18
N HIS A 43 -2.30 0.65 9.02
CA HIS A 43 -3.51 1.47 8.95
C HIS A 43 -3.48 2.51 7.84
N VAL A 44 -2.74 2.25 6.78
CA VAL A 44 -2.64 3.17 5.65
C VAL A 44 -3.76 2.85 4.68
N HIS A 45 -4.48 3.86 4.25
CA HIS A 45 -5.57 3.68 3.29
C HIS A 45 -5.22 4.38 1.99
N ILE A 46 -5.06 3.61 0.94
CA ILE A 46 -4.81 4.13 -0.40
C ILE A 46 -6.13 4.10 -1.17
N THR A 47 -6.58 5.26 -1.61
CA THR A 47 -7.86 5.33 -2.30
C THR A 47 -7.75 4.74 -3.70
N ALA A 48 -8.92 4.53 -4.31
CA ALA A 48 -8.98 3.93 -5.64
C ALA A 48 -8.21 4.74 -6.67
N GLN A 49 -7.57 4.06 -7.61
CA GLN A 49 -6.91 4.66 -8.77
C GLN A 49 -5.79 5.62 -8.40
N THR A 50 -5.22 5.45 -7.22
CA THR A 50 -4.09 6.26 -6.78
C THR A 50 -2.80 5.61 -7.28
N THR A 51 -1.88 6.45 -7.73
CA THR A 51 -0.57 5.97 -8.18
C THR A 51 0.49 6.48 -7.23
N ILE A 52 1.30 5.56 -6.71
CA ILE A 52 2.37 5.87 -5.79
C ILE A 52 3.69 5.47 -6.41
N GLY A 53 4.62 6.41 -6.45
CA GLY A 53 5.94 6.14 -7.02
C GLY A 53 6.79 5.22 -6.16
N ASP A 54 7.94 4.84 -6.67
CA ASP A 54 8.82 3.92 -5.98
C ASP A 54 9.44 4.53 -4.73
N GLY A 55 9.78 3.68 -3.79
CA GLY A 55 10.57 4.08 -2.62
C GLY A 55 9.86 4.92 -1.60
N ARG A 56 8.54 4.95 -1.62
CA ARG A 56 7.78 5.77 -0.68
C ARG A 56 7.50 5.02 0.61
N THR A 57 7.45 5.76 1.71
CA THR A 57 7.10 5.20 3.00
C THR A 57 5.91 5.94 3.55
N PHE A 58 4.90 5.19 3.98
CA PHE A 58 3.68 5.76 4.54
C PHE A 58 3.50 5.25 5.96
N ARG A 59 3.20 6.16 6.88
CA ARG A 59 2.94 5.82 8.27
C ARG A 59 1.50 6.07 8.58
N ILE A 60 1.14 5.77 9.82
CA ILE A 60 -0.19 6.10 10.30
C ILE A 60 -0.36 7.60 10.15
N PRO A 61 -1.37 7.99 9.44
CA PRO A 61 -1.61 9.42 9.27
C PRO A 61 -2.24 9.98 10.52
N PHE A 62 -1.89 10.86 11.00
CA PHE A 62 -2.54 11.42 12.09
C PHE A 62 -2.17 12.74 12.35
N GLN A 63 -2.25 12.83 11.91
CA GLN A 63 -1.94 13.62 11.85
C GLN A 63 -2.16 14.58 11.68
N GLN A 64 -2.26 14.78 11.48
CA GLN A 64 -2.32 15.45 11.22
C GLN A 64 -2.63 15.99 11.19
#